data_3c6e6264fbbcae3fb91a41edbe89056e
#
_entry.id   3c6e6264fbbcae3fb91a41edbe89056e
#
_cell.length_a   1.000
_cell.length_b   1.000
_cell.length_c   1.000
_cell.angle_alpha   90.00
_cell.angle_beta   90.00
_cell.angle_gamma   90.00
#
_symmetry.space_group_name_H-M   'P 1'
#
loop_
_entity.id
_entity.type
_entity.pdbx_description
1 polymer ?
#
loop_
_entity_poly.entity_id
_entity_poly.type
_entity_poly.pdbx_seq_one_letter_code
_entity_poly.pdbx_strand_id
1 'polypeptide(L)'
;MKHSIILIAALLAFAACSRDHDGKLDSSFETELADIVTYTGVDKDNHATFRLDQRDDLPPITLFTTVAAPSKVQLNDRVLLYYAISHKAPDGTYWNVDASGLSRIYSDSLRINSNPLDSYQMRPIITRSVWRTGEYINLHGQLEYTGKSRLLYMMIDRDTKYNDTVDAYLVHDLMSTPSDSIFYWRDFYLSVNVGALKSPNAPCHVLRLNLNDAKTGKTQHNFKIK
;
A
#
# COMPACT_ATOMS: atom_id res chain seq x y z
N MET A 1 54.43 -45.27 35.17
CA MET A 1 54.10 -45.21 33.79
C MET A 1 53.21 -43.98 33.57
N LYS A 2 53.79 -42.94 33.02
CA LYS A 2 53.13 -41.61 32.87
C LYS A 2 52.68 -41.48 31.42
N HIS A 3 51.38 -41.37 31.15
CA HIS A 3 50.86 -41.08 29.82
C HIS A 3 50.61 -39.57 29.72
N SER A 4 51.44 -38.90 28.95
CA SER A 4 51.27 -37.50 28.56
C SER A 4 50.27 -37.44 27.42
N ILE A 5 49.17 -36.79 27.64
CA ILE A 5 48.17 -36.46 26.59
C ILE A 5 48.58 -35.11 26.00
N ILE A 6 48.99 -35.12 24.75
CA ILE A 6 49.29 -33.93 23.98
C ILE A 6 47.97 -33.39 23.39
N LEU A 7 47.56 -32.23 23.90
CA LEU A 7 46.40 -31.52 23.41
C LEU A 7 46.82 -30.67 22.19
N ILE A 8 46.47 -31.10 21.00
CA ILE A 8 46.67 -30.30 19.78
C ILE A 8 45.50 -29.32 19.63
N ALA A 9 45.77 -28.07 19.99
CA ALA A 9 44.86 -26.97 19.70
C ALA A 9 44.96 -26.59 18.22
N ALA A 10 43.97 -26.97 17.44
CA ALA A 10 43.83 -26.53 16.04
C ALA A 10 43.29 -25.09 16.05
N LEU A 11 44.17 -24.14 15.81
CA LEU A 11 43.82 -22.75 15.50
C LEU A 11 43.23 -22.74 14.09
N LEU A 12 41.92 -22.70 13.96
CA LEU A 12 41.24 -22.30 12.72
C LEU A 12 41.38 -20.80 12.53
N ALA A 13 42.38 -20.41 11.75
CA ALA A 13 42.46 -19.06 11.24
C ALA A 13 41.32 -18.85 10.19
N PHE A 14 40.29 -18.15 10.61
CA PHE A 14 39.34 -17.57 9.68
C PHE A 14 40.08 -16.48 8.90
N ALA A 15 40.55 -16.82 7.70
CA ALA A 15 40.94 -15.84 6.71
C ALA A 15 39.65 -15.13 6.28
N ALA A 16 39.34 -14.01 6.92
CA ALA A 16 38.41 -13.03 6.40
C ALA A 16 38.99 -12.54 5.08
N CYS A 17 38.51 -13.06 3.95
CA CYS A 17 38.70 -12.41 2.68
C CYS A 17 37.94 -11.09 2.73
N SER A 18 38.60 -10.03 3.17
CA SER A 18 38.26 -8.68 2.79
C SER A 18 38.56 -8.56 1.29
N ARG A 19 37.60 -8.88 0.46
CA ARG A 19 37.59 -8.37 -0.90
C ARG A 19 37.33 -6.88 -0.76
N ASP A 20 38.41 -6.10 -0.80
CA ASP A 20 38.37 -4.71 -1.20
C ASP A 20 37.89 -4.68 -2.65
N HIS A 21 36.57 -4.69 -2.80
CA HIS A 21 35.95 -4.20 -4.01
C HIS A 21 36.01 -2.67 -3.93
N ASP A 22 37.12 -2.11 -4.35
CA ASP A 22 37.22 -0.77 -4.95
C ASP A 22 36.47 -0.76 -6.29
N GLY A 23 35.38 -1.47 -6.39
CA GLY A 23 34.36 -1.22 -7.37
C GLY A 23 33.63 0.02 -6.87
N LYS A 24 33.85 1.17 -7.51
CA LYS A 24 32.81 2.20 -7.56
C LYS A 24 31.53 1.45 -7.76
N LEU A 25 30.70 1.38 -6.71
CA LEU A 25 29.28 1.07 -6.86
C LEU A 25 28.81 2.08 -7.89
N ASP A 26 28.56 1.57 -9.09
CA ASP A 26 27.95 2.33 -10.15
C ASP A 26 26.64 2.81 -9.52
N SER A 27 26.56 4.09 -9.17
CA SER A 27 25.41 4.73 -8.54
C SER A 27 24.20 4.79 -9.46
N SER A 28 24.23 4.01 -10.53
CA SER A 28 23.19 3.87 -11.53
C SER A 28 22.14 2.81 -11.23
N PHE A 29 22.20 2.09 -10.11
CA PHE A 29 21.04 1.41 -9.59
C PHE A 29 20.17 2.45 -8.89
N GLU A 30 19.52 3.29 -9.68
CA GLU A 30 18.39 4.08 -9.24
C GLU A 30 17.39 3.10 -8.64
N THR A 31 17.18 3.20 -7.33
CA THR A 31 16.22 2.32 -6.64
C THR A 31 14.84 2.62 -7.21
N GLU A 32 14.29 1.68 -7.97
CA GLU A 32 12.93 1.80 -8.47
C GLU A 32 11.98 1.83 -7.28
N LEU A 33 11.14 2.84 -7.23
CA LEU A 33 10.11 3.05 -6.22
C LEU A 33 8.75 2.62 -6.79
N ALA A 34 7.86 2.25 -5.89
CA ALA A 34 6.47 1.94 -6.23
C ALA A 34 5.54 2.59 -5.20
N ASP A 35 4.78 3.59 -5.63
CA ASP A 35 3.89 4.35 -4.77
C ASP A 35 2.47 4.44 -5.33
N ILE A 36 1.49 4.44 -4.42
CA ILE A 36 0.12 4.80 -4.77
C ILE A 36 0.05 6.33 -4.84
N VAL A 37 -0.27 6.82 -6.03
CA VAL A 37 -0.33 8.25 -6.35
C VAL A 37 -1.67 8.62 -6.99
N THR A 38 -1.99 9.91 -7.00
CA THR A 38 -3.16 10.45 -7.72
C THR A 38 -2.70 11.03 -9.05
N TYR A 39 -3.33 10.64 -10.15
CA TYR A 39 -3.11 11.28 -11.45
C TYR A 39 -3.71 12.68 -11.44
N THR A 40 -2.92 13.71 -11.72
CA THR A 40 -3.32 15.12 -11.66
C THR A 40 -3.44 15.77 -13.03
N GLY A 41 -3.27 15.01 -14.11
CA GLY A 41 -3.37 15.51 -15.48
C GLY A 41 -2.01 15.54 -16.17
N VAL A 42 -1.83 16.52 -17.05
CA VAL A 42 -0.58 16.72 -17.80
C VAL A 42 0.00 18.10 -17.57
N ASP A 43 1.28 18.22 -17.75
CA ASP A 43 2.00 19.50 -17.79
C ASP A 43 1.86 20.18 -19.16
N LYS A 44 2.56 21.32 -19.32
CA LYS A 44 2.56 22.11 -20.58
C LYS A 44 3.14 21.36 -21.79
N ASP A 45 3.96 20.36 -21.57
CA ASP A 45 4.63 19.54 -22.59
C ASP A 45 3.85 18.23 -22.85
N ASN A 46 2.64 18.11 -22.29
CA ASN A 46 1.74 16.95 -22.38
C ASN A 46 2.31 15.67 -21.69
N HIS A 47 3.18 15.83 -20.69
CA HIS A 47 3.66 14.75 -19.86
C HIS A 47 2.78 14.55 -18.63
N ALA A 48 2.58 13.29 -18.25
CA ALA A 48 1.75 12.94 -17.11
C ALA A 48 2.32 13.49 -15.79
N THR A 49 1.42 14.02 -14.97
CA THR A 49 1.75 14.50 -13.61
C THR A 49 0.96 13.72 -12.58
N PHE A 50 1.59 13.50 -11.43
CA PHE A 50 0.97 12.79 -10.33
C PHE A 50 1.21 13.53 -9.01
N ARG A 51 0.36 13.27 -8.02
CA ARG A 51 0.52 13.72 -6.66
C ARG A 51 0.80 12.53 -5.75
N LEU A 52 1.95 12.55 -5.11
CA LEU A 52 2.26 11.71 -3.96
C LEU A 52 1.64 12.36 -2.73
N ASP A 53 0.80 11.62 -2.01
CA ASP A 53 0.08 12.18 -0.87
C ASP A 53 1.00 12.41 0.32
N GLN A 54 0.53 13.28 1.21
CA GLN A 54 1.17 13.52 2.49
C GLN A 54 1.46 12.21 3.24
N ARG A 55 2.67 12.08 3.75
CA ARG A 55 3.09 10.98 4.63
C ARG A 55 3.66 11.59 5.91
N ASP A 56 3.10 11.21 7.04
CA ASP A 56 3.49 11.75 8.34
C ASP A 56 3.54 13.28 8.30
N ASP A 57 4.71 13.88 8.56
CA ASP A 57 4.92 15.33 8.56
C ASP A 57 5.36 15.88 7.19
N LEU A 58 5.51 15.03 6.17
CA LEU A 58 5.92 15.46 4.83
C LEU A 58 4.70 15.96 4.04
N PRO A 59 4.77 17.15 3.42
CA PRO A 59 3.69 17.66 2.58
C PRO A 59 3.49 16.79 1.34
N PRO A 60 2.35 16.92 0.63
CA PRO A 60 2.18 16.28 -0.66
C PRO A 60 3.24 16.76 -1.66
N ILE A 61 3.71 15.84 -2.51
CA ILE A 61 4.75 16.12 -3.51
C ILE A 61 4.16 15.95 -4.91
N THR A 62 4.46 16.89 -5.81
CA THR A 62 4.12 16.73 -7.23
C THR A 62 5.22 15.95 -7.93
N LEU A 63 4.83 14.89 -8.66
CA LEU A 63 5.73 14.11 -9.51
C LEU A 63 5.52 14.53 -10.96
N PHE A 64 6.58 15.03 -11.59
CA PHE A 64 6.62 15.32 -13.03
C PHE A 64 7.32 14.17 -13.73
N THR A 65 6.67 13.61 -14.75
CA THR A 65 7.25 12.53 -15.56
C THR A 65 7.66 13.05 -16.94
N THR A 66 8.31 12.19 -17.71
CA THR A 66 8.63 12.42 -19.13
C THR A 66 7.73 11.60 -20.06
N VAL A 67 6.78 10.83 -19.49
CA VAL A 67 5.88 9.98 -20.28
C VAL A 67 4.57 10.69 -20.56
N ALA A 68 3.96 10.36 -21.72
CA ALA A 68 2.68 10.91 -22.11
C ALA A 68 1.54 10.45 -21.17
N ALA A 69 0.42 11.18 -21.21
CA ALA A 69 -0.77 10.83 -20.44
C ALA A 69 -1.24 9.39 -20.73
N PRO A 70 -1.50 8.58 -19.72
CA PRO A 70 -1.96 7.22 -19.89
C PRO A 70 -3.41 7.19 -20.41
N SER A 71 -3.65 6.49 -21.50
CA SER A 71 -4.95 6.50 -22.22
C SER A 71 -6.15 5.96 -21.44
N LYS A 72 -5.91 5.25 -20.32
CA LYS A 72 -6.96 4.57 -19.54
C LYS A 72 -7.07 5.08 -18.11
N VAL A 73 -6.43 6.18 -17.78
CA VAL A 73 -6.45 6.80 -16.46
C VAL A 73 -7.14 8.15 -16.57
N GLN A 74 -8.06 8.41 -15.67
CA GLN A 74 -8.81 9.67 -15.62
C GLN A 74 -8.23 10.59 -14.53
N LEU A 75 -8.51 11.87 -14.65
CA LEU A 75 -8.12 12.86 -13.62
C LEU A 75 -8.64 12.42 -12.24
N ASN A 76 -7.79 12.47 -11.26
CA ASN A 76 -8.00 12.01 -9.88
C ASN A 76 -8.06 10.49 -9.68
N ASP A 77 -7.80 9.67 -10.69
CA ASP A 77 -7.62 8.24 -10.48
C ASP A 77 -6.42 7.95 -9.58
N ARG A 78 -6.59 6.94 -8.74
CA ARG A 78 -5.50 6.37 -7.92
C ARG A 78 -4.83 5.25 -8.68
N VAL A 79 -3.52 5.30 -8.76
CA VAL A 79 -2.70 4.31 -9.49
C VAL A 79 -1.46 3.93 -8.68
N LEU A 80 -0.92 2.76 -8.93
CA LEU A 80 0.42 2.38 -8.50
C LEU A 80 1.39 2.79 -9.61
N LEU A 81 2.28 3.73 -9.30
CA LEU A 81 3.31 4.24 -10.20
C LEU A 81 4.66 3.61 -9.82
N TYR A 82 5.35 3.06 -10.82
CA TYR A 82 6.74 2.59 -10.71
C TYR A 82 7.64 3.65 -11.32
N TYR A 83 8.67 4.08 -10.59
CA TYR A 83 9.51 5.19 -11.04
C TYR A 83 10.86 5.24 -10.32
N ALA A 84 11.82 5.89 -10.95
CA ALA A 84 13.07 6.33 -10.33
C ALA A 84 13.05 7.86 -10.19
N ILE A 85 13.70 8.39 -9.14
CA ILE A 85 13.78 9.84 -8.93
C ILE A 85 15.02 10.36 -9.65
N SER A 86 14.84 11.20 -10.67
CA SER A 86 15.94 11.85 -11.38
C SER A 86 16.36 13.18 -10.76
N HIS A 87 15.41 13.92 -10.17
CA HIS A 87 15.70 15.18 -9.49
C HIS A 87 14.67 15.49 -8.41
N LYS A 88 15.14 16.07 -7.29
CA LYS A 88 14.27 16.60 -6.21
C LYS A 88 14.42 18.10 -6.13
N ALA A 89 13.31 18.82 -6.09
CA ALA A 89 13.36 20.26 -5.83
C ALA A 89 13.97 20.54 -4.45
N PRO A 90 14.78 21.59 -4.29
CA PRO A 90 15.43 21.91 -3.02
C PRO A 90 14.44 22.18 -1.88
N ASP A 91 13.26 22.70 -2.19
CA ASP A 91 12.18 22.98 -1.26
C ASP A 91 11.28 21.76 -0.99
N GLY A 92 11.53 20.61 -1.67
CA GLY A 92 10.78 19.38 -1.50
C GLY A 92 9.38 19.38 -2.12
N THR A 93 8.97 20.42 -2.86
CA THR A 93 7.60 20.55 -3.37
C THR A 93 7.30 19.67 -4.58
N TYR A 94 8.33 19.32 -5.37
CA TYR A 94 8.20 18.44 -6.52
C TYR A 94 9.42 17.56 -6.75
N TRP A 95 9.21 16.46 -7.46
CA TRP A 95 10.27 15.60 -7.99
C TRP A 95 10.07 15.39 -9.49
N ASN A 96 11.17 15.40 -10.24
CA ASN A 96 11.19 14.86 -11.58
C ASN A 96 11.51 13.37 -11.49
N VAL A 97 10.73 12.55 -12.18
CA VAL A 97 10.80 11.10 -12.07
C VAL A 97 10.76 10.44 -13.45
N ASP A 98 11.50 9.36 -13.57
CA ASP A 98 11.47 8.49 -14.74
C ASP A 98 10.52 7.33 -14.47
N ALA A 99 9.30 7.42 -15.04
CA ALA A 99 8.28 6.42 -14.83
C ALA A 99 8.53 5.20 -15.72
N SER A 100 8.68 4.02 -15.10
CA SER A 100 8.88 2.73 -15.77
C SER A 100 7.58 1.95 -15.97
N GLY A 101 6.56 2.22 -15.15
CA GLY A 101 5.29 1.51 -15.23
C GLY A 101 4.17 2.14 -14.43
N LEU A 102 2.95 1.75 -14.78
CA LEU A 102 1.74 2.18 -14.10
C LEU A 102 0.72 1.03 -14.05
N SER A 103 0.15 0.80 -12.88
CA SER A 103 -0.90 -0.20 -12.68
C SER A 103 -2.15 0.43 -12.08
N ARG A 104 -3.31 0.04 -12.61
CA ARG A 104 -4.60 0.39 -11.98
C ARG A 104 -4.77 -0.40 -10.69
N ILE A 105 -5.33 0.26 -9.69
CA ILE A 105 -5.63 -0.34 -8.39
C ILE A 105 -7.12 -0.25 -8.09
N TYR A 106 -7.60 -0.97 -7.09
CA TYR A 106 -8.93 -0.71 -6.56
C TYR A 106 -8.94 0.64 -5.85
N SER A 107 -9.90 1.48 -6.20
CA SER A 107 -10.05 2.80 -5.59
C SER A 107 -11.53 3.10 -5.35
N ASP A 108 -11.85 3.60 -4.16
CA ASP A 108 -13.22 3.93 -3.78
C ASP A 108 -13.21 5.02 -2.68
N SER A 109 -14.41 5.52 -2.38
CA SER A 109 -14.66 6.29 -1.17
C SER A 109 -15.19 5.37 -0.07
N LEU A 110 -14.95 5.76 1.18
CA LEU A 110 -15.48 5.03 2.33
C LEU A 110 -17.01 5.02 2.27
N ARG A 111 -17.61 3.84 2.32
CA ARG A 111 -19.07 3.65 2.28
C ARG A 111 -19.63 3.56 3.68
N ILE A 112 -20.94 3.80 3.80
CA ILE A 112 -21.70 3.57 5.03
C ILE A 112 -22.59 2.35 4.80
N ASN A 113 -22.62 1.40 5.74
CA ASN A 113 -23.49 0.24 5.62
C ASN A 113 -24.98 0.66 5.59
N SER A 114 -25.75 0.01 4.74
CA SER A 114 -27.20 0.17 4.64
C SER A 114 -27.96 -0.97 5.30
N ASN A 115 -27.31 -2.12 5.46
CA ASN A 115 -27.86 -3.35 6.05
C ASN A 115 -27.04 -3.75 7.29
N PRO A 116 -27.54 -4.66 8.12
CA PRO A 116 -26.76 -5.22 9.23
C PRO A 116 -25.42 -5.80 8.76
N LEU A 117 -24.41 -5.73 9.62
CA LEU A 117 -23.02 -6.06 9.26
C LEU A 117 -22.85 -7.53 8.82
N ASP A 118 -23.63 -8.43 9.39
CA ASP A 118 -23.64 -9.87 9.09
C ASP A 118 -24.19 -10.21 7.70
N SER A 119 -24.86 -9.26 7.03
CA SER A 119 -25.34 -9.44 5.65
C SER A 119 -24.25 -9.25 4.60
N TYR A 120 -23.06 -8.78 4.99
CA TYR A 120 -21.93 -8.55 4.07
C TYR A 120 -20.90 -9.67 4.11
N GLN A 121 -20.43 -10.06 2.95
CA GLN A 121 -19.33 -11.04 2.87
C GLN A 121 -18.01 -10.36 3.16
N MET A 122 -17.29 -10.87 4.17
CA MET A 122 -15.95 -10.43 4.55
C MET A 122 -14.99 -11.59 4.42
N ARG A 123 -14.82 -12.10 3.18
CA ARG A 123 -13.94 -13.23 2.92
C ARG A 123 -12.50 -12.87 3.28
N PRO A 124 -11.72 -13.85 3.74
CA PRO A 124 -10.35 -13.62 4.13
C PRO A 124 -9.50 -13.08 2.98
N ILE A 125 -8.52 -12.26 3.32
CA ILE A 125 -7.43 -11.81 2.44
C ILE A 125 -6.11 -12.21 3.09
N ILE A 126 -5.02 -12.21 2.34
CA ILE A 126 -3.67 -12.22 2.92
C ILE A 126 -3.19 -10.77 2.96
N THR A 127 -3.12 -10.19 4.15
CA THR A 127 -2.66 -8.81 4.35
C THR A 127 -1.14 -8.75 4.24
N ARG A 128 -0.61 -7.81 3.46
CA ARG A 128 0.81 -7.49 3.34
C ARG A 128 1.16 -6.22 4.10
N SER A 129 0.43 -5.15 3.83
CA SER A 129 0.59 -3.87 4.52
C SER A 129 -0.70 -3.06 4.50
N VAL A 130 -0.88 -2.26 5.55
CA VAL A 130 -1.97 -1.28 5.66
C VAL A 130 -1.35 0.01 6.17
N TRP A 131 -1.60 1.12 5.47
CA TRP A 131 -1.02 2.41 5.83
C TRP A 131 -1.93 3.57 5.43
N ARG A 132 -1.68 4.73 6.00
CA ARG A 132 -2.39 5.96 5.66
C ARG A 132 -1.46 6.93 4.92
N THR A 133 -2.01 7.59 3.90
CA THR A 133 -1.38 8.74 3.24
C THR A 133 -2.45 9.82 3.02
N GLY A 134 -2.23 11.00 3.55
CA GLY A 134 -3.18 12.10 3.42
C GLY A 134 -4.60 11.72 3.86
N GLU A 135 -5.52 11.68 2.91
CA GLU A 135 -6.93 11.31 3.10
C GLU A 135 -7.25 9.86 2.70
N TYR A 136 -6.23 9.04 2.48
CA TYR A 136 -6.43 7.68 2.00
C TYR A 136 -5.92 6.65 3.01
N ILE A 137 -6.70 5.59 3.19
CA ILE A 137 -6.23 4.32 3.75
C ILE A 137 -5.89 3.43 2.58
N ASN A 138 -4.67 2.94 2.56
CA ASN A 138 -4.14 2.06 1.53
C ASN A 138 -3.93 0.66 2.09
N LEU A 139 -4.20 -0.33 1.28
CA LEU A 139 -4.05 -1.74 1.60
C LEU A 139 -3.35 -2.45 0.44
N HIS A 140 -2.28 -3.17 0.74
CA HIS A 140 -1.68 -4.15 -0.15
C HIS A 140 -1.87 -5.55 0.43
N GLY A 141 -2.29 -6.47 -0.40
CA GLY A 141 -2.52 -7.84 0.01
C GLY A 141 -2.73 -8.79 -1.16
N GLN A 142 -3.22 -9.99 -0.85
CA GLN A 142 -3.58 -10.98 -1.85
C GLN A 142 -5.04 -11.40 -1.66
N LEU A 143 -5.74 -11.56 -2.78
CA LEU A 143 -7.10 -12.04 -2.88
C LEU A 143 -7.14 -13.43 -3.51
N GLU A 144 -8.09 -14.24 -3.08
CA GLU A 144 -8.45 -15.48 -3.79
C GLU A 144 -8.83 -15.16 -5.23
N TYR A 145 -8.27 -15.86 -6.19
CA TYR A 145 -8.67 -15.76 -7.59
C TYR A 145 -9.46 -16.99 -8.01
N THR A 146 -10.72 -16.76 -8.35
CA THR A 146 -11.69 -17.81 -8.74
C THR A 146 -12.13 -17.67 -10.20
N GLY A 147 -11.58 -16.72 -10.96
CA GLY A 147 -12.05 -16.37 -12.31
C GLY A 147 -13.36 -15.59 -12.35
N LYS A 148 -13.99 -15.32 -11.21
CA LYS A 148 -15.27 -14.59 -11.10
C LYS A 148 -15.06 -13.14 -10.69
N SER A 149 -16.05 -12.31 -10.99
CA SER A 149 -16.12 -10.93 -10.52
C SER A 149 -16.22 -10.87 -8.99
N ARG A 150 -15.69 -9.78 -8.42
CA ARG A 150 -15.74 -9.53 -6.98
C ARG A 150 -16.03 -8.08 -6.68
N LEU A 151 -16.63 -7.86 -5.51
CA LEU A 151 -16.72 -6.54 -4.90
C LEU A 151 -15.64 -6.44 -3.83
N LEU A 152 -14.89 -5.35 -3.87
CA LEU A 152 -13.87 -5.03 -2.89
C LEU A 152 -13.97 -3.55 -2.55
N TYR A 153 -14.38 -3.24 -1.32
CA TYR A 153 -14.51 -1.87 -0.83
C TYR A 153 -14.45 -1.84 0.69
N MET A 154 -14.27 -0.65 1.24
CA MET A 154 -14.28 -0.43 2.68
C MET A 154 -15.58 0.28 3.08
N MET A 155 -16.18 -0.16 4.17
CA MET A 155 -17.37 0.48 4.72
C MET A 155 -17.22 0.71 6.22
N ILE A 156 -17.88 1.75 6.74
CA ILE A 156 -18.06 1.97 8.18
C ILE A 156 -19.40 1.38 8.62
N ASP A 157 -19.38 0.83 9.82
CA ASP A 157 -20.60 0.46 10.51
C ASP A 157 -21.16 1.68 11.25
N ARG A 158 -22.29 2.21 10.77
CA ARG A 158 -22.93 3.40 11.35
C ARG A 158 -23.40 3.23 12.78
N ASP A 159 -23.64 1.98 13.19
CA ASP A 159 -24.15 1.67 14.52
C ASP A 159 -23.03 1.55 15.56
N THR A 160 -21.78 1.45 15.10
CA THR A 160 -20.61 1.34 15.96
C THR A 160 -19.92 2.70 16.14
N LYS A 161 -20.35 3.45 17.13
CA LYS A 161 -19.70 4.69 17.58
C LYS A 161 -19.24 4.53 19.02
N TYR A 162 -17.95 4.33 19.21
CA TYR A 162 -17.34 4.28 20.53
C TYR A 162 -16.36 5.45 20.68
N ASN A 163 -16.70 6.42 21.55
CA ASN A 163 -15.74 7.44 22.00
C ASN A 163 -14.81 7.96 20.87
N ASP A 164 -15.35 8.62 19.86
CA ASP A 164 -14.59 9.19 18.74
C ASP A 164 -13.96 8.16 17.76
N THR A 165 -14.21 6.87 17.96
CA THR A 165 -13.74 5.80 17.07
C THR A 165 -14.88 5.29 16.20
N VAL A 166 -14.61 5.12 14.91
CA VAL A 166 -15.52 4.50 13.94
C VAL A 166 -14.89 3.20 13.44
N ASP A 167 -15.65 2.11 13.50
CA ASP A 167 -15.25 0.84 12.94
C ASP A 167 -15.49 0.81 11.43
N ALA A 168 -14.43 0.45 10.70
CA ALA A 168 -14.49 0.15 9.28
C ALA A 168 -14.19 -1.31 9.03
N TYR A 169 -14.74 -1.85 7.96
CA TYR A 169 -14.62 -3.24 7.56
C TYR A 169 -14.29 -3.33 6.07
N LEU A 170 -13.43 -4.26 5.71
CA LEU A 170 -13.18 -4.61 4.32
C LEU A 170 -14.25 -5.62 3.88
N VAL A 171 -15.10 -5.22 2.94
CA VAL A 171 -16.00 -6.14 2.25
C VAL A 171 -15.24 -6.76 1.09
N HIS A 172 -15.19 -8.08 1.09
CA HIS A 172 -14.68 -8.92 0.02
C HIS A 172 -15.72 -9.96 -0.33
N ASP A 173 -16.48 -9.67 -1.40
CA ASP A 173 -17.56 -10.53 -1.89
C ASP A 173 -17.20 -11.04 -3.29
N LEU A 174 -17.22 -12.34 -3.47
CA LEU A 174 -16.89 -12.97 -4.75
C LEU A 174 -18.01 -12.88 -5.78
N MET A 175 -19.22 -12.45 -5.39
CA MET A 175 -20.40 -12.46 -6.26
C MET A 175 -20.61 -13.82 -6.96
N SER A 176 -20.22 -14.88 -6.30
CA SER A 176 -20.22 -16.25 -6.81
C SER A 176 -20.62 -17.23 -5.72
N THR A 177 -20.91 -18.47 -6.12
CA THR A 177 -21.25 -19.50 -5.13
C THR A 177 -20.04 -19.89 -4.29
N PRO A 178 -20.22 -20.25 -2.99
CA PRO A 178 -19.12 -20.69 -2.13
C PRO A 178 -18.34 -21.92 -2.63
N SER A 179 -18.91 -22.64 -3.59
CA SER A 179 -18.32 -23.85 -4.17
C SER A 179 -17.29 -23.58 -5.27
N ASP A 180 -17.08 -22.31 -5.66
CA ASP A 180 -16.08 -21.99 -6.69
C ASP A 180 -14.68 -22.29 -6.16
N SER A 181 -13.91 -23.02 -6.96
CA SER A 181 -12.53 -23.37 -6.61
C SER A 181 -11.63 -22.14 -6.63
N ILE A 182 -10.75 -22.04 -5.65
CA ILE A 182 -9.67 -21.06 -5.64
C ILE A 182 -8.57 -21.57 -6.55
N PHE A 183 -8.20 -20.79 -7.59
CA PHE A 183 -7.13 -21.17 -8.50
C PHE A 183 -5.76 -20.76 -7.93
N TYR A 184 -5.64 -19.51 -7.44
CA TYR A 184 -4.43 -18.99 -6.82
C TYR A 184 -4.74 -17.70 -6.05
N TRP A 185 -3.75 -17.20 -5.31
CA TRP A 185 -3.78 -15.90 -4.67
C TRP A 185 -3.17 -14.86 -5.59
N ARG A 186 -3.86 -13.73 -5.77
CA ARG A 186 -3.44 -12.62 -6.63
C ARG A 186 -3.22 -11.36 -5.82
N ASP A 187 -2.08 -10.70 -6.06
CA ASP A 187 -1.80 -9.40 -5.43
C ASP A 187 -2.82 -8.34 -5.86
N PHE A 188 -3.16 -7.47 -4.92
CA PHE A 188 -4.01 -6.32 -5.14
C PHE A 188 -3.54 -5.14 -4.31
N TYR A 189 -3.90 -3.94 -4.78
CA TYR A 189 -3.83 -2.70 -4.04
C TYR A 189 -5.22 -2.08 -3.98
N LEU A 190 -5.57 -1.53 -2.82
CA LEU A 190 -6.81 -0.79 -2.58
C LEU A 190 -6.46 0.55 -1.93
N SER A 191 -7.04 1.63 -2.42
CA SER A 191 -6.90 2.97 -1.86
C SER A 191 -8.29 3.56 -1.62
N VAL A 192 -8.64 3.83 -0.37
CA VAL A 192 -9.98 4.30 0.03
C VAL A 192 -9.89 5.71 0.59
N ASN A 193 -10.64 6.63 -0.02
CA ASN A 193 -10.74 8.00 0.48
C ASN A 193 -11.58 8.03 1.76
N VAL A 194 -10.99 8.52 2.84
CA VAL A 194 -11.62 8.69 4.16
C VAL A 194 -11.79 10.16 4.53
N GLY A 195 -11.57 11.08 3.60
CA GLY A 195 -11.62 12.53 3.82
C GLY A 195 -12.95 13.02 4.40
N ALA A 196 -14.06 12.34 4.07
CA ALA A 196 -15.37 12.66 4.66
C ALA A 196 -15.39 12.58 6.19
N LEU A 197 -14.53 11.76 6.81
CA LEU A 197 -14.41 11.64 8.26
C LEU A 197 -13.67 12.83 8.90
N LYS A 198 -12.99 13.66 8.11
CA LYS A 198 -12.33 14.88 8.58
C LYS A 198 -13.29 16.06 8.76
N SER A 199 -14.54 15.92 8.31
CA SER A 199 -15.53 16.99 8.46
C SER A 199 -15.61 17.44 9.91
N PRO A 200 -15.69 18.77 10.18
CA PRO A 200 -15.84 19.31 11.54
C PRO A 200 -17.03 18.71 12.30
N ASN A 201 -18.07 18.33 11.57
CA ASN A 201 -19.28 17.72 12.12
C ASN A 201 -19.21 16.21 12.28
N ALA A 202 -18.15 15.55 11.80
CA ALA A 202 -17.95 14.12 11.99
C ALA A 202 -17.24 13.90 13.33
N PRO A 203 -17.85 13.17 14.28
CA PRO A 203 -17.26 12.93 15.60
C PRO A 203 -16.24 11.77 15.55
N CYS A 204 -15.39 11.72 14.50
CA CYS A 204 -14.45 10.64 14.31
C CYS A 204 -13.02 11.15 14.40
N HIS A 205 -12.29 10.72 15.43
CA HIS A 205 -10.85 10.98 15.55
C HIS A 205 -10.01 9.77 15.17
N VAL A 206 -10.57 8.57 15.30
CA VAL A 206 -9.89 7.31 14.99
C VAL A 206 -10.78 6.45 14.08
N LEU A 207 -10.21 6.02 12.96
CA LEU A 207 -10.77 4.94 12.15
C LEU A 207 -10.09 3.64 12.56
N ARG A 208 -10.88 2.66 13.01
CA ARG A 208 -10.43 1.30 13.31
C ARG A 208 -10.83 0.37 12.18
N LEU A 209 -9.86 0.00 11.35
CA LEU A 209 -10.08 -0.93 10.24
C LEU A 209 -9.98 -2.37 10.75
N ASN A 210 -11.06 -3.11 10.60
CA ASN A 210 -11.16 -4.52 10.91
C ASN A 210 -10.98 -5.34 9.62
N LEU A 211 -10.03 -6.26 9.61
CA LEU A 211 -9.72 -7.15 8.51
C LEU A 211 -9.90 -8.61 8.92
N ASN A 212 -10.31 -9.43 7.98
CA ASN A 212 -10.28 -10.88 8.10
C ASN A 212 -9.04 -11.39 7.34
N ASP A 213 -7.98 -11.69 8.07
CA ASP A 213 -6.73 -12.17 7.46
C ASP A 213 -6.68 -13.70 7.44
N ALA A 214 -6.35 -14.26 6.28
CA ALA A 214 -6.33 -15.71 6.06
C ALA A 214 -5.29 -16.46 6.90
N LYS A 215 -4.24 -15.78 7.36
CA LYS A 215 -3.13 -16.37 8.14
C LYS A 215 -3.28 -16.14 9.63
N THR A 216 -3.72 -14.95 10.02
CA THR A 216 -3.73 -14.50 11.42
C THR A 216 -5.12 -14.35 12.01
N GLY A 217 -6.17 -14.54 11.19
CA GLY A 217 -7.56 -14.35 11.60
C GLY A 217 -7.95 -12.86 11.62
N LYS A 218 -8.81 -12.47 12.55
CA LYS A 218 -9.26 -11.08 12.65
C LYS A 218 -8.16 -10.18 13.16
N THR A 219 -7.86 -9.12 12.42
CA THR A 219 -6.86 -8.10 12.78
C THR A 219 -7.48 -6.71 12.80
N GLN A 220 -6.87 -5.78 13.54
CA GLN A 220 -7.34 -4.40 13.66
C GLN A 220 -6.18 -3.42 13.46
N HIS A 221 -6.45 -2.37 12.68
CA HIS A 221 -5.51 -1.28 12.41
C HIS A 221 -6.16 0.06 12.75
N ASN A 222 -5.54 0.85 13.60
CA ASN A 222 -6.07 2.14 14.05
C ASN A 222 -5.37 3.29 13.34
N PHE A 223 -6.16 4.21 12.78
CA PHE A 223 -5.66 5.39 12.08
C PHE A 223 -6.23 6.65 12.72
N LYS A 224 -5.36 7.56 13.15
CA LYS A 224 -5.79 8.91 13.53
C LYS A 224 -6.30 9.63 12.28
N ILE A 225 -7.49 10.21 12.32
CA ILE A 225 -8.09 10.95 11.20
C ILE A 225 -7.94 12.47 11.40
N LYS A 226 -8.04 12.92 12.65
CA LYS A 226 -7.83 14.33 13.08
C LYS A 226 -6.66 14.44 14.01
#